data_9a7be2e181d5e07d125418c21eebe989
#
_entry.id   9a7be2e181d5e07d125418c21eebe989
#
_cell.length_a   1.000
_cell.length_b   1.000
_cell.length_c   1.000
_cell.angle_alpha   90.00
_cell.angle_beta   90.00
_cell.angle_gamma   90.00
#
_symmetry.space_group_name_H-M   'P 1'
#
loop_
_entity.id
_entity.type
_entity.pdbx_description
1 polymer ?
#
loop_
_entity_poly.entity_id
_entity_poly.type
_entity_poly.pdbx_seq_one_letter_code
_entity_poly.pdbx_strand_id
1 'polypeptide(L)'
;MKQLGGVLVIGIALSLAACDRRPPAVVPADEARPAAAGEPAAPAPMPTTQEGATTGGGPARLDGYGAATLGASLDALKTAWNEPLQGDVPDDDCHALRPQGVQADDVIFMIEGRKLVRYDVRNDRTTAPGGGKVGMTLGELQALYPERADLTPHKYEQNGHNLRVRPASEGGAILNFEIGGNGTVTAWRVGRAPQVDYVEGCS
;
A
#
# COMPACT_ATOMS: atom_id res chain seq x y z
N MET A 1 -57.80 -23.97 9.02
CA MET A 1 -58.40 -23.84 7.68
C MET A 1 -57.33 -24.07 6.63
N LYS A 2 -57.58 -25.04 5.78
CA LYS A 2 -56.73 -25.53 4.69
C LYS A 2 -56.72 -24.54 3.51
N GLN A 3 -55.62 -24.38 2.84
CA GLN A 3 -55.47 -24.18 1.37
C GLN A 3 -53.99 -24.55 1.05
N LEU A 4 -53.61 -25.50 0.44
CA LEU A 4 -53.51 -26.17 -0.88
C LEU A 4 -53.26 -25.22 -2.07
N GLY A 5 -52.14 -25.48 -2.73
CA GLY A 5 -52.13 -25.58 -4.16
C GLY A 5 -51.13 -24.71 -4.90
N GLY A 6 -50.23 -25.33 -5.67
CA GLY A 6 -49.58 -24.70 -6.80
C GLY A 6 -48.16 -25.18 -7.11
N VAL A 7 -48.05 -26.39 -7.63
CA VAL A 7 -46.82 -26.89 -8.30
C VAL A 7 -46.83 -26.35 -9.74
N LEU A 8 -45.84 -25.56 -10.12
CA LEU A 8 -45.61 -25.18 -11.53
C LEU A 8 -44.30 -25.83 -12.00
N VAL A 9 -44.45 -26.85 -12.85
CA VAL A 9 -43.37 -27.49 -13.58
C VAL A 9 -43.17 -26.72 -14.89
N ILE A 10 -42.00 -26.13 -15.08
CA ILE A 10 -41.63 -25.55 -16.39
C ILE A 10 -40.41 -26.31 -16.90
N GLY A 11 -40.64 -26.86 -18.14
CA GLY A 11 -39.74 -27.77 -18.83
C GLY A 11 -38.44 -27.14 -19.33
N ILE A 12 -37.43 -27.98 -19.33
CA ILE A 12 -36.08 -27.70 -19.85
C ILE A 12 -36.11 -27.94 -21.37
N ALA A 13 -35.83 -26.92 -22.17
CA ALA A 13 -35.51 -27.06 -23.58
C ALA A 13 -34.01 -27.15 -23.79
N LEU A 14 -33.52 -28.31 -24.18
CA LEU A 14 -32.14 -28.56 -24.59
C LEU A 14 -31.96 -28.04 -26.03
N SER A 15 -31.09 -27.05 -26.22
CA SER A 15 -30.63 -26.62 -27.54
C SER A 15 -29.23 -27.15 -27.79
N LEU A 16 -29.11 -28.13 -28.67
CA LEU A 16 -27.86 -28.64 -29.22
C LEU A 16 -27.35 -27.68 -30.30
N ALA A 17 -26.23 -27.01 -30.06
CA ALA A 17 -25.48 -26.27 -31.07
C ALA A 17 -24.34 -27.16 -31.61
N ALA A 18 -24.36 -27.45 -32.90
CA ALA A 18 -23.41 -28.24 -33.63
C ALA A 18 -22.09 -27.48 -33.81
N CYS A 19 -20.96 -28.13 -33.49
CA CYS A 19 -19.62 -27.66 -33.79
C CYS A 19 -19.27 -27.90 -35.26
N ASP A 20 -19.10 -26.82 -36.01
CA ASP A 20 -18.49 -26.84 -37.33
C ASP A 20 -16.97 -26.83 -37.22
N ARG A 21 -16.33 -27.94 -37.57
CA ARG A 21 -14.87 -28.08 -37.62
C ARG A 21 -14.39 -27.78 -39.03
N ARG A 22 -13.81 -26.60 -39.26
CA ARG A 22 -13.09 -26.24 -40.47
C ARG A 22 -11.61 -26.69 -40.32
N PRO A 23 -11.05 -27.46 -41.26
CA PRO A 23 -9.65 -27.84 -41.22
C PRO A 23 -8.72 -26.67 -41.58
N PRO A 24 -7.48 -26.62 -41.04
CA PRO A 24 -6.52 -25.55 -41.36
C PRO A 24 -5.98 -25.71 -42.80
N ALA A 25 -5.87 -24.57 -43.49
CA ALA A 25 -5.25 -24.47 -44.79
C ALA A 25 -3.73 -24.69 -44.68
N VAL A 26 -3.22 -25.59 -45.53
CA VAL A 26 -1.81 -25.86 -45.74
C VAL A 26 -1.21 -24.75 -46.57
N VAL A 27 -0.18 -24.04 -46.02
CA VAL A 27 0.62 -23.07 -46.75
C VAL A 27 1.87 -23.78 -47.25
N PRO A 28 2.25 -23.67 -48.54
CA PRO A 28 3.49 -24.32 -49.07
C PRO A 28 4.74 -23.62 -48.53
N ALA A 29 5.74 -24.44 -48.18
CA ALA A 29 7.07 -24.00 -47.79
C ALA A 29 7.78 -23.31 -48.98
N ASP A 30 8.23 -22.10 -48.76
CA ASP A 30 9.14 -21.37 -49.67
C ASP A 30 10.57 -21.55 -49.21
N GLU A 31 11.42 -21.55 -50.21
CA GLU A 31 12.77 -22.08 -50.31
C GLU A 31 13.82 -21.35 -49.44
N ALA A 32 14.67 -22.10 -48.80
CA ALA A 32 15.79 -21.66 -47.96
C ALA A 32 16.82 -20.81 -48.74
N ARG A 33 17.03 -19.58 -48.32
CA ARG A 33 18.19 -18.77 -48.65
C ARG A 33 19.23 -18.85 -47.53
N PRO A 34 20.51 -19.13 -47.77
CA PRO A 34 21.48 -19.20 -46.72
C PRO A 34 21.83 -17.81 -46.19
N ALA A 35 21.62 -17.64 -44.87
CA ALA A 35 21.98 -16.43 -44.14
C ALA A 35 23.50 -16.37 -43.92
N ALA A 36 24.07 -15.24 -44.25
CA ALA A 36 25.48 -14.88 -43.98
C ALA A 36 25.73 -14.90 -42.46
N ALA A 37 26.89 -15.42 -42.07
CA ALA A 37 27.38 -15.44 -40.71
C ALA A 37 27.48 -14.01 -40.15
N GLY A 38 26.62 -13.67 -39.23
CA GLY A 38 26.68 -12.44 -38.42
C GLY A 38 27.57 -12.68 -37.20
N GLU A 39 28.49 -11.76 -37.02
CA GLU A 39 29.40 -11.59 -35.91
C GLU A 39 28.68 -11.67 -34.55
N PRO A 40 29.23 -12.30 -33.49
CA PRO A 40 28.55 -12.39 -32.18
C PRO A 40 28.46 -11.01 -31.57
N ALA A 41 27.25 -10.52 -31.45
CA ALA A 41 26.95 -9.29 -30.70
C ALA A 41 27.38 -9.44 -29.24
N ALA A 42 28.12 -8.47 -28.73
CA ALA A 42 28.53 -8.37 -27.36
C ALA A 42 27.26 -8.44 -26.42
N PRO A 43 27.35 -9.11 -25.27
CA PRO A 43 26.21 -9.19 -24.35
C PRO A 43 25.83 -7.79 -23.87
N ALA A 44 24.55 -7.44 -24.03
CA ALA A 44 24.00 -6.21 -23.49
C ALA A 44 24.24 -6.17 -21.98
N PRO A 45 24.57 -5.01 -21.38
CA PRO A 45 24.73 -4.91 -19.95
C PRO A 45 23.42 -5.30 -19.29
N MET A 46 23.48 -6.28 -18.40
CA MET A 46 22.36 -6.65 -17.55
C MET A 46 21.93 -5.43 -16.75
N PRO A 47 20.61 -5.14 -16.64
CA PRO A 47 20.16 -4.07 -15.77
C PRO A 47 20.60 -4.39 -14.35
N THR A 48 21.48 -3.55 -13.81
CA THR A 48 21.80 -3.57 -12.39
C THR A 48 20.49 -3.38 -11.65
N THR A 49 20.07 -4.37 -10.88
CA THR A 49 18.94 -4.26 -9.97
C THR A 49 19.27 -3.13 -9.00
N GLN A 50 18.77 -1.94 -9.27
CA GLN A 50 18.75 -0.86 -8.29
C GLN A 50 17.75 -1.26 -7.24
N GLU A 51 18.28 -1.79 -6.16
CA GLU A 51 17.58 -2.02 -4.91
C GLU A 51 17.02 -0.70 -4.40
N GLY A 52 15.67 -0.63 -4.35
CA GLY A 52 14.99 0.37 -3.54
C GLY A 52 14.92 1.81 -4.05
N ALA A 53 14.65 2.06 -5.32
CA ALA A 53 14.18 3.38 -5.73
C ALA A 53 12.77 3.61 -5.16
N THR A 54 12.69 4.47 -4.14
CA THR A 54 11.47 5.11 -3.67
C THR A 54 10.85 5.93 -4.81
N THR A 55 10.02 5.32 -5.63
CA THR A 55 9.21 6.02 -6.63
C THR A 55 7.98 6.62 -5.95
N GLY A 56 8.20 7.70 -5.22
CA GLY A 56 7.18 8.57 -4.70
C GLY A 56 7.82 9.92 -4.44
N GLY A 57 7.65 10.88 -5.35
CA GLY A 57 8.23 12.23 -5.25
C GLY A 57 7.61 13.11 -4.15
N GLY A 58 7.16 12.53 -3.05
CA GLY A 58 6.55 13.20 -1.91
C GLY A 58 7.43 13.11 -0.65
N PRO A 59 7.03 13.80 0.45
CA PRO A 59 7.78 13.83 1.70
C PRO A 59 7.75 12.51 2.47
N ALA A 60 6.81 11.61 2.16
CA ALA A 60 6.59 10.36 2.89
C ALA A 60 7.54 9.24 2.43
N ARG A 61 8.26 8.65 3.38
CA ARG A 61 9.20 7.54 3.18
C ARG A 61 9.03 6.50 4.29
N LEU A 62 9.50 5.28 4.07
CA LEU A 62 9.48 4.24 5.11
C LEU A 62 10.40 4.56 6.31
N ASP A 63 11.42 5.37 6.10
CA ASP A 63 12.36 5.79 7.16
C ASP A 63 12.03 7.15 7.78
N GLY A 64 10.95 7.84 7.33
CA GLY A 64 10.58 9.14 7.87
C GLY A 64 9.64 9.96 6.99
N TYR A 65 9.44 11.23 7.37
CA TYR A 65 8.59 12.19 6.68
C TYR A 65 9.30 13.54 6.55
N GLY A 66 9.46 14.07 5.34
CA GLY A 66 10.22 15.31 5.12
C GLY A 66 11.62 15.22 5.72
N ALA A 67 11.96 16.14 6.60
CA ALA A 67 13.22 16.12 7.34
C ALA A 67 13.22 15.20 8.58
N ALA A 68 12.04 14.71 8.99
CA ALA A 68 11.90 13.85 10.18
C ALA A 68 12.27 12.40 9.88
N THR A 69 13.18 11.82 10.66
CA THR A 69 13.63 10.42 10.53
C THR A 69 13.08 9.57 11.68
N LEU A 70 12.50 8.41 11.36
CA LEU A 70 12.04 7.45 12.37
C LEU A 70 13.20 6.96 13.26
N GLY A 71 12.97 6.99 14.57
CA GLY A 71 13.95 6.65 15.58
C GLY A 71 14.85 7.81 16.02
N ALA A 72 14.77 8.98 15.36
CA ALA A 72 15.49 10.19 15.81
C ALA A 72 15.00 10.62 17.18
N SER A 73 15.92 11.15 18.02
CA SER A 73 15.54 11.77 19.29
C SER A 73 14.68 13.01 19.06
N LEU A 74 13.92 13.40 20.07
CA LEU A 74 13.09 14.62 20.02
C LEU A 74 13.91 15.87 19.67
N ASP A 75 15.11 15.99 20.19
CA ASP A 75 15.98 17.15 19.92
C ASP A 75 16.51 17.12 18.47
N ALA A 76 16.89 15.94 17.97
CA ALA A 76 17.28 15.77 16.58
C ALA A 76 16.11 16.05 15.62
N LEU A 77 14.90 15.60 15.97
CA LEU A 77 13.67 15.90 15.22
C LEU A 77 13.42 17.42 15.16
N LYS A 78 13.45 18.11 16.30
CA LYS A 78 13.25 19.56 16.37
C LYS A 78 14.27 20.33 15.53
N THR A 79 15.53 19.89 15.60
CA THR A 79 16.63 20.50 14.83
C THR A 79 16.44 20.28 13.31
N ALA A 80 16.11 19.05 12.90
CA ALA A 80 15.97 18.71 11.49
C ALA A 80 14.71 19.33 10.86
N TRP A 81 13.59 19.36 11.60
CA TRP A 81 12.34 19.94 11.12
C TRP A 81 12.44 21.47 10.95
N ASN A 82 13.13 22.15 11.88
CA ASN A 82 13.44 23.59 11.85
C ASN A 82 12.22 24.52 11.71
N GLU A 83 11.03 24.04 12.02
CA GLU A 83 9.77 24.77 12.07
C GLU A 83 9.00 24.38 13.34
N PRO A 84 7.97 25.14 13.77
CA PRO A 84 7.27 24.83 15.00
C PRO A 84 6.63 23.43 14.98
N LEU A 85 6.72 22.73 16.11
CA LEU A 85 5.99 21.48 16.41
C LEU A 85 4.97 21.83 17.50
N GLN A 86 3.68 21.73 17.16
CA GLN A 86 2.59 21.95 18.11
C GLN A 86 2.34 20.70 18.96
N GLY A 87 2.28 20.88 20.27
CA GLY A 87 2.12 19.81 21.26
C GLY A 87 3.29 19.79 22.24
N ASP A 88 3.14 19.05 23.32
CA ASP A 88 4.12 18.91 24.37
C ASP A 88 4.60 17.45 24.50
N VAL A 89 5.83 17.27 24.95
CA VAL A 89 6.44 15.98 25.30
C VAL A 89 7.08 16.13 26.68
N PRO A 90 6.26 16.09 27.76
CA PRO A 90 6.74 16.34 29.12
C PRO A 90 7.59 15.20 29.68
N ASP A 91 7.38 13.97 29.22
CA ASP A 91 8.01 12.76 29.74
C ASP A 91 8.33 11.77 28.61
N ASP A 92 8.60 10.52 28.95
CA ASP A 92 8.93 9.44 28.02
C ASP A 92 7.70 8.67 27.52
N ASP A 93 6.50 9.00 27.99
CA ASP A 93 5.27 8.39 27.54
C ASP A 93 4.94 8.76 26.08
N CYS A 94 3.82 8.28 25.57
CA CYS A 94 3.42 8.53 24.22
C CYS A 94 2.77 9.92 24.06
N HIS A 95 3.30 10.72 23.16
CA HIS A 95 2.81 12.08 22.86
C HIS A 95 2.66 12.29 21.34
N ALA A 96 1.70 13.13 20.95
CA ALA A 96 1.50 13.55 19.56
C ALA A 96 2.03 14.96 19.33
N LEU A 97 2.87 15.13 18.30
CA LEU A 97 3.27 16.44 17.81
C LEU A 97 2.68 16.69 16.42
N ARG A 98 2.21 17.90 16.20
CA ARG A 98 1.72 18.35 14.90
C ARG A 98 2.72 19.34 14.32
N PRO A 99 3.49 18.93 13.32
CA PRO A 99 4.42 19.85 12.68
C PRO A 99 3.66 20.98 11.98
N GLN A 100 4.30 22.13 11.92
CA GLN A 100 3.82 23.33 11.22
C GLN A 100 4.76 23.61 10.04
N GLY A 101 4.35 24.49 9.14
CA GLY A 101 5.16 24.91 8.01
C GLY A 101 4.80 24.20 6.70
N VAL A 102 5.62 24.44 5.68
CA VAL A 102 5.34 24.03 4.28
C VAL A 102 5.40 22.52 4.05
N GLN A 103 6.06 21.77 4.93
CA GLN A 103 6.15 20.32 4.84
C GLN A 103 5.15 19.58 5.74
N ALA A 104 4.37 20.33 6.52
CA ALA A 104 3.48 19.75 7.55
C ALA A 104 2.37 18.85 6.99
N ASP A 105 1.72 19.31 5.93
CA ASP A 105 0.64 18.62 5.18
C ASP A 105 -0.28 17.74 6.03
N ASP A 106 -0.70 18.23 7.21
CA ASP A 106 -1.54 17.55 8.19
C ASP A 106 -0.98 16.19 8.70
N VAL A 107 0.33 16.03 8.69
CA VAL A 107 0.99 14.88 9.32
C VAL A 107 0.97 14.99 10.84
N ILE A 108 0.90 13.84 11.53
CA ILE A 108 1.00 13.75 12.98
C ILE A 108 2.22 12.89 13.30
N PHE A 109 3.11 13.39 14.15
CA PHE A 109 4.24 12.64 14.68
C PHE A 109 3.90 12.03 16.04
N MET A 110 4.13 10.74 16.18
CA MET A 110 4.05 10.04 17.47
C MET A 110 5.43 9.94 18.08
N ILE A 111 5.54 10.48 19.29
CA ILE A 111 6.78 10.47 20.09
C ILE A 111 6.57 9.54 21.27
N GLU A 112 7.46 8.57 21.46
CA GLU A 112 7.48 7.68 22.62
C GLU A 112 8.94 7.41 23.01
N GLY A 113 9.23 7.43 24.32
CA GLY A 113 10.62 7.36 24.80
C GLY A 113 11.48 8.50 24.25
N ARG A 114 10.88 9.69 24.05
CA ARG A 114 11.51 10.87 23.45
C ARG A 114 12.10 10.62 22.06
N LYS A 115 11.50 9.72 21.27
CA LYS A 115 11.89 9.41 19.89
C LYS A 115 10.68 9.45 18.95
N LEU A 116 10.91 9.84 17.70
CA LEU A 116 9.90 9.71 16.65
C LEU A 116 9.73 8.22 16.31
N VAL A 117 8.59 7.63 16.68
CA VAL A 117 8.32 6.20 16.50
C VAL A 117 7.35 5.91 15.37
N ARG A 118 6.52 6.89 15.00
CA ARG A 118 5.50 6.76 13.96
C ARG A 118 5.12 8.13 13.41
N TYR A 119 4.68 8.17 12.16
CA TYR A 119 3.93 9.30 11.64
C TYR A 119 2.63 8.83 10.96
N ASP A 120 1.59 9.66 11.03
CA ASP A 120 0.25 9.41 10.51
C ASP A 120 -0.14 10.48 9.50
N VAL A 121 -0.86 10.08 8.44
CA VAL A 121 -1.39 10.94 7.40
C VAL A 121 -2.88 10.66 7.23
N ARG A 122 -3.70 11.72 7.22
CA ARG A 122 -5.16 11.66 7.12
C ARG A 122 -5.74 12.47 5.96
N ASN A 123 -4.87 13.05 5.12
CA ASN A 123 -5.27 13.81 3.94
C ASN A 123 -5.08 12.99 2.66
N ASP A 124 -5.76 13.38 1.59
CA ASP A 124 -5.72 12.74 0.28
C ASP A 124 -4.63 13.30 -0.67
N ARG A 125 -3.87 14.31 -0.22
CA ARG A 125 -2.81 14.95 -1.00
C ARG A 125 -1.49 14.20 -0.92
N THR A 126 -1.22 13.60 0.24
CA THR A 126 0.03 12.89 0.51
C THR A 126 -0.03 11.43 0.10
N THR A 127 0.90 11.02 -0.74
CA THR A 127 1.02 9.64 -1.20
C THR A 127 1.96 8.85 -0.27
N ALA A 128 1.52 7.68 0.16
CA ALA A 128 2.32 6.75 0.95
C ALA A 128 3.43 6.09 0.10
N PRO A 129 4.52 5.60 0.73
CA PRO A 129 5.53 4.81 0.04
C PRO A 129 4.90 3.63 -0.72
N GLY A 130 5.13 3.55 -2.04
CA GLY A 130 4.51 2.54 -2.90
C GLY A 130 3.21 2.97 -3.57
N GLY A 131 2.72 4.19 -3.35
CA GLY A 131 1.66 4.80 -4.16
C GLY A 131 0.26 4.84 -3.54
N GLY A 132 0.03 4.20 -2.39
CA GLY A 132 -1.28 4.25 -1.72
C GLY A 132 -1.59 5.63 -1.14
N LYS A 133 -2.88 5.99 -1.03
CA LYS A 133 -3.31 7.26 -0.42
C LYS A 133 -4.73 7.17 0.13
N VAL A 134 -5.11 8.15 0.96
CA VAL A 134 -6.48 8.30 1.46
C VAL A 134 -7.46 8.41 0.30
N GLY A 135 -8.62 7.78 0.44
CA GLY A 135 -9.68 7.71 -0.57
C GLY A 135 -9.58 6.52 -1.53
N MET A 136 -8.45 5.84 -1.64
CA MET A 136 -8.33 4.62 -2.45
C MET A 136 -9.15 3.48 -1.86
N THR A 137 -9.62 2.59 -2.72
CA THR A 137 -10.31 1.36 -2.33
C THR A 137 -9.32 0.29 -1.86
N LEU A 138 -9.80 -0.68 -1.08
CA LEU A 138 -9.02 -1.85 -0.68
C LEU A 138 -8.44 -2.60 -1.88
N GLY A 139 -9.21 -2.76 -2.97
CA GLY A 139 -8.76 -3.46 -4.18
C GLY A 139 -7.59 -2.76 -4.87
N GLU A 140 -7.65 -1.42 -4.96
CA GLU A 140 -6.54 -0.62 -5.51
C GLU A 140 -5.27 -0.73 -4.66
N LEU A 141 -5.40 -0.74 -3.33
CA LEU A 141 -4.24 -0.95 -2.44
C LEU A 141 -3.63 -2.34 -2.60
N GLN A 142 -4.44 -3.38 -2.66
CA GLN A 142 -3.94 -4.76 -2.84
C GLN A 142 -3.17 -4.92 -4.15
N ALA A 143 -3.57 -4.19 -5.21
CA ALA A 143 -2.84 -4.17 -6.48
C ALA A 143 -1.47 -3.46 -6.37
N LEU A 144 -1.34 -2.45 -5.50
CA LEU A 144 -0.07 -1.73 -5.27
C LEU A 144 0.91 -2.50 -4.39
N TYR A 145 0.41 -3.34 -3.47
CA TYR A 145 1.23 -4.05 -2.48
C TYR A 145 1.03 -5.58 -2.56
N PRO A 146 1.25 -6.21 -3.73
CA PRO A 146 1.07 -7.65 -3.88
C PRO A 146 2.03 -8.41 -2.96
N GLU A 147 1.58 -9.57 -2.43
CA GLU A 147 2.37 -10.52 -1.63
C GLU A 147 2.92 -9.99 -0.28
N ARG A 148 2.84 -8.69 -0.02
CA ARG A 148 3.39 -8.05 1.18
C ARG A 148 2.34 -7.49 2.12
N ALA A 149 1.08 -7.52 1.74
CA ALA A 149 -0.02 -6.92 2.50
C ALA A 149 -0.80 -7.99 3.29
N ASP A 150 -0.91 -7.77 4.59
CA ASP A 150 -1.74 -8.57 5.49
C ASP A 150 -2.99 -7.75 5.85
N LEU A 151 -4.17 -8.33 5.62
CA LEU A 151 -5.45 -7.70 5.93
C LEU A 151 -5.98 -8.23 7.26
N THR A 152 -6.34 -7.33 8.17
CA THR A 152 -6.93 -7.66 9.47
C THR A 152 -8.18 -6.81 9.73
N PRO A 153 -9.17 -7.30 10.49
CA PRO A 153 -10.32 -6.48 10.88
C PRO A 153 -9.89 -5.25 11.69
N HIS A 154 -10.60 -4.14 11.50
CA HIS A 154 -10.41 -2.95 12.33
C HIS A 154 -10.98 -3.18 13.72
N LYS A 155 -10.27 -2.73 14.77
CA LYS A 155 -10.63 -3.02 16.17
C LYS A 155 -11.99 -2.45 16.58
N TYR A 156 -12.36 -1.29 16.05
CA TYR A 156 -13.54 -0.53 16.49
C TYR A 156 -14.58 -0.30 15.40
N GLU A 157 -14.15 -0.29 14.12
CA GLU A 157 -15.05 0.04 13.01
C GLU A 157 -15.63 -1.22 12.40
N GLN A 158 -16.94 -1.34 12.41
CA GLN A 158 -17.65 -2.45 11.78
C GLN A 158 -17.41 -2.45 10.27
N ASN A 159 -17.01 -3.60 9.73
CA ASN A 159 -16.57 -3.77 8.34
C ASN A 159 -15.31 -2.99 7.94
N GLY A 160 -14.68 -2.31 8.88
CA GLY A 160 -13.39 -1.68 8.67
C GLY A 160 -12.25 -2.70 8.70
N HIS A 161 -11.11 -2.34 8.10
CA HIS A 161 -9.92 -3.19 8.03
C HIS A 161 -8.65 -2.38 8.22
N ASN A 162 -7.56 -3.08 8.57
CA ASN A 162 -6.20 -2.58 8.44
C ASN A 162 -5.50 -3.39 7.35
N LEU A 163 -4.87 -2.72 6.38
CA LEU A 163 -3.96 -3.33 5.42
C LEU A 163 -2.53 -3.00 5.85
N ARG A 164 -1.82 -4.00 6.36
CA ARG A 164 -0.47 -3.88 6.89
C ARG A 164 0.54 -4.37 5.88
N VAL A 165 1.35 -3.47 5.33
CA VAL A 165 2.41 -3.80 4.37
C VAL A 165 3.67 -4.18 5.13
N ARG A 166 4.10 -5.43 5.00
CA ARG A 166 5.29 -5.95 5.67
C ARG A 166 6.55 -5.22 5.20
N PRO A 167 7.52 -4.96 6.11
CA PRO A 167 8.79 -4.37 5.74
C PRO A 167 9.59 -5.32 4.83
N ALA A 168 10.51 -4.75 4.06
CA ALA A 168 11.40 -5.53 3.20
C ALA A 168 12.45 -6.32 3.99
N SER A 169 12.78 -5.85 5.21
CA SER A 169 13.74 -6.49 6.11
C SER A 169 13.17 -6.59 7.52
N GLU A 170 13.67 -7.54 8.30
CA GLU A 170 13.30 -7.69 9.71
C GLU A 170 13.60 -6.41 10.50
N GLY A 171 12.68 -6.00 11.38
CA GLY A 171 12.79 -4.77 12.17
C GLY A 171 12.61 -3.47 11.37
N GLY A 172 12.34 -3.56 10.07
CA GLY A 172 12.04 -2.41 9.22
C GLY A 172 10.72 -1.73 9.58
N ALA A 173 10.52 -0.52 9.05
CA ALA A 173 9.26 0.19 9.23
C ALA A 173 8.11 -0.49 8.45
N ILE A 174 6.93 -0.41 9.02
CA ILE A 174 5.69 -0.96 8.51
C ILE A 174 4.83 0.20 8.04
N LEU A 175 4.20 0.02 6.88
CA LEU A 175 3.15 0.91 6.38
C LEU A 175 1.81 0.24 6.68
N ASN A 176 0.90 0.95 7.34
CA ASN A 176 -0.42 0.45 7.70
C ASN A 176 -1.49 1.42 7.20
N PHE A 177 -2.45 0.93 6.42
CA PHE A 177 -3.62 1.67 5.96
C PHE A 177 -4.82 1.31 6.81
N GLU A 178 -5.53 2.31 7.29
CA GLU A 178 -6.87 2.18 7.87
C GLU A 178 -7.91 2.27 6.75
N ILE A 179 -8.80 1.27 6.69
CA ILE A 179 -9.87 1.19 5.70
C ILE A 179 -11.18 1.24 6.45
N GLY A 180 -11.98 2.26 6.17
CA GLY A 180 -13.28 2.45 6.79
C GLY A 180 -14.29 1.40 6.35
N GLY A 181 -15.43 1.33 7.03
CA GLY A 181 -16.52 0.40 6.74
C GLY A 181 -17.14 0.53 5.34
N ASN A 182 -16.87 1.64 4.66
CA ASN A 182 -17.22 1.88 3.25
C ASN A 182 -16.20 1.30 2.25
N GLY A 183 -15.12 0.67 2.72
CA GLY A 183 -14.09 0.02 1.91
C GLY A 183 -13.03 0.97 1.32
N THR A 184 -12.96 2.23 1.80
CA THR A 184 -11.95 3.19 1.36
C THR A 184 -10.97 3.54 2.47
N VAL A 185 -9.74 3.91 2.09
CA VAL A 185 -8.70 4.37 3.01
C VAL A 185 -9.11 5.67 3.67
N THR A 186 -9.10 5.70 5.00
CA THR A 186 -9.38 6.89 5.82
C THR A 186 -8.13 7.52 6.39
N ALA A 187 -7.09 6.72 6.62
CA ALA A 187 -5.79 7.14 7.11
C ALA A 187 -4.73 6.12 6.74
N TRP A 188 -3.48 6.52 6.81
CA TRP A 188 -2.35 5.59 6.79
C TRP A 188 -1.22 6.10 7.68
N ARG A 189 -0.34 5.19 8.07
CA ARG A 189 0.76 5.48 8.99
C ARG A 189 1.99 4.64 8.68
N VAL A 190 3.15 5.18 9.02
CA VAL A 190 4.43 4.47 8.95
C VAL A 190 5.10 4.52 10.31
N GLY A 191 5.58 3.39 10.77
CA GLY A 191 6.25 3.26 12.05
C GLY A 191 6.80 1.87 12.26
N ARG A 192 7.35 1.62 13.44
CA ARG A 192 7.79 0.30 13.87
C ARG A 192 6.76 -0.34 14.80
N ALA A 193 6.74 -1.65 14.87
CA ALA A 193 5.95 -2.35 15.89
C ALA A 193 6.58 -2.12 17.29
N PRO A 194 5.76 -2.01 18.35
CA PRO A 194 4.30 -2.13 18.35
C PRO A 194 3.55 -0.83 17.97
N GLN A 195 4.20 0.34 17.95
CA GLN A 195 3.55 1.66 17.87
C GLN A 195 2.74 1.87 16.58
N VAL A 196 3.16 1.27 15.45
CA VAL A 196 2.41 1.35 14.18
C VAL A 196 1.02 0.69 14.29
N ASP A 197 0.87 -0.24 15.21
CA ASP A 197 -0.37 -1.02 15.41
C ASP A 197 -1.30 -0.38 16.48
N TYR A 198 -0.90 0.70 17.16
CA TYR A 198 -1.77 1.42 18.10
C TYR A 198 -2.88 2.16 17.34
N VAL A 199 -4.13 1.69 17.51
CA VAL A 199 -5.29 2.24 16.79
C VAL A 199 -5.65 3.63 17.33
N GLU A 200 -5.53 3.84 18.62
CA GLU A 200 -5.95 5.07 19.31
C GLU A 200 -4.86 6.17 19.31
N GLY A 201 -3.70 5.88 18.74
CA GLY A 201 -2.56 6.78 18.82
C GLY A 201 -1.95 6.80 20.23
N CYS A 202 -1.61 7.99 20.71
CA CYS A 202 -1.24 8.23 22.11
C CYS A 202 -2.50 8.56 22.90
N SER A 203 -3.09 7.59 23.54
CA SER A 203 -4.30 7.73 24.39
C SER A 203 -3.97 7.40 25.84
#